data_e5250973ed653306b9147b36a3fe4dfb
#
_entry.id   e5250973ed653306b9147b36a3fe4dfb
#
_cell.length_a   1.000
_cell.length_b   1.000
_cell.length_c   1.000
_cell.angle_alpha   90.00
_cell.angle_beta   90.00
_cell.angle_gamma   90.00
#
_symmetry.space_group_name_H-M   'P 1'
#
loop_
_entity.id
_entity.type
_entity.pdbx_description
1 polymer ?
#
loop_
_entity_poly.entity_id
_entity_poly.type
_entity_poly.pdbx_seq_one_letter_code
_entity_poly.pdbx_strand_id
1 'polypeptide(L)'
;SLQTNDGGLIEGDEPEQPEEPGDAIFSESFANGIGSFTTADIAGEQAWNADDQYKCMKMSAYADGTSVKNEDWLISPAIDLSKARTLTFEQAFGPYNKSMDNASQLYTVWVSNNYSGDVSTATWTQVTINYPAESGWAFSDAQATLPAIGAQAHLAFKYKNADGDETLTWEIKNVAVK
;
A
#
# COMPACT_ATOMS: atom_id res chain seq x y z
N SER A 1 -12.26 -11.98 47.26
CA SER A 1 -11.89 -11.87 46.65
C SER A 1 -11.69 -12.02 45.68
N LEU A 2 -11.86 -11.95 45.79
CA LEU A 2 -11.42 -12.05 45.19
C LEU A 2 -11.32 -11.91 44.22
N GLN A 3 -11.38 -11.70 44.16
CA GLN A 3 -11.13 -11.55 43.56
C GLN A 3 -10.80 -11.64 42.65
N THR A 4 -10.91 -11.68 42.79
CA THR A 4 -10.46 -11.73 42.17
C THR A 4 -10.21 -11.75 41.22
N ASN A 5 -10.17 -11.82 41.47
CA ASN A 5 -9.75 -11.81 40.77
C ASN A 5 -9.77 -11.82 39.87
N ASP A 6 -10.03 -11.90 40.06
CA ASP A 6 -10.02 -11.90 39.29
C ASP A 6 -9.79 -11.59 38.49
N GLY A 7 -9.83 -11.47 38.94
CA GLY A 7 -9.55 -10.78 38.15
C GLY A 7 -8.75 -10.91 37.15
N GLY A 8 -8.02 -10.98 37.40
CA GLY A 8 -7.03 -10.89 36.55
C GLY A 8 -7.23 -11.57 35.29
N LEU A 9 -7.86 -12.53 35.23
CA LEU A 9 -8.00 -13.16 34.11
C LEU A 9 -8.69 -12.40 33.12
N ILE A 10 -9.50 -11.60 33.58
CA ILE A 10 -10.18 -10.80 32.72
C ILE A 10 -9.31 -10.08 31.84
N GLU A 11 -8.27 -9.60 32.37
CA GLU A 11 -7.39 -8.93 31.58
C GLU A 11 -6.79 -9.82 30.63
N GLY A 12 -6.78 -11.03 30.87
CA GLY A 12 -6.21 -11.92 29.93
C GLY A 12 -6.94 -11.88 28.64
N ASP A 13 -8.13 -11.39 28.62
CA ASP A 13 -8.85 -11.32 27.40
C ASP A 13 -8.47 -10.13 26.58
N GLU A 14 -7.74 -9.25 27.15
CA GLU A 14 -7.34 -8.09 26.42
C GLU A 14 -6.58 -8.40 25.18
N PRO A 15 -5.81 -9.41 25.12
CA PRO A 15 -5.03 -9.66 23.91
C PRO A 15 -5.86 -9.78 22.67
N GLU A 16 -7.11 -9.98 22.82
CA GLU A 16 -7.95 -10.13 21.68
C GLU A 16 -8.23 -8.83 20.97
N GLN A 17 -7.84 -7.73 21.53
CA GLN A 17 -8.10 -6.47 20.91
C GLN A 17 -7.36 -6.34 19.61
N PRO A 18 -7.95 -5.74 18.61
CA PRO A 18 -7.23 -5.46 17.37
C PRO A 18 -6.09 -4.52 17.69
N GLU A 19 -5.06 -4.60 16.91
CA GLU A 19 -3.94 -3.72 17.07
C GLU A 19 -4.37 -2.30 16.87
N GLU A 20 -3.86 -1.42 17.70
CA GLU A 20 -4.15 -0.01 17.58
C GLU A 20 -3.21 0.63 16.60
N PRO A 21 -3.62 1.72 15.95
CA PRO A 21 -2.70 2.44 15.08
C PRO A 21 -1.42 2.85 15.79
N GLY A 22 -1.47 3.06 17.12
CA GLY A 22 -0.27 3.40 17.85
C GLY A 22 0.75 2.30 17.94
N ASP A 23 0.39 1.05 17.63
CA ASP A 23 1.34 -0.04 17.61
C ASP A 23 2.21 -0.04 16.37
N ALA A 24 1.85 0.71 15.36
CA ALA A 24 2.61 0.77 14.13
C ALA A 24 3.86 1.62 14.33
N ILE A 25 4.96 1.21 13.68
CA ILE A 25 6.16 2.03 13.67
C ILE A 25 6.08 3.10 12.60
N PHE A 26 5.18 2.94 11.64
CA PHE A 26 4.92 3.90 10.58
C PHE A 26 3.48 3.77 10.14
N SER A 27 2.82 4.91 9.90
CA SER A 27 1.49 4.89 9.32
C SER A 27 1.24 6.13 8.49
N GLU A 28 0.39 5.98 7.47
CA GLU A 28 -0.07 7.08 6.65
C GLU A 28 -1.50 6.78 6.22
N SER A 29 -2.43 7.64 6.58
CA SER A 29 -3.84 7.43 6.24
C SER A 29 -4.18 7.90 4.83
N PHE A 30 -3.47 8.90 4.32
CA PHE A 30 -3.78 9.66 3.10
C PHE A 30 -5.09 10.45 3.22
N ALA A 31 -5.60 10.62 4.44
CA ALA A 31 -6.85 11.37 4.64
C ALA A 31 -6.68 12.85 4.30
N ASN A 32 -5.47 13.38 4.41
CA ASN A 32 -5.18 14.79 4.18
C ASN A 32 -4.19 14.98 3.04
N GLY A 33 -4.13 14.06 2.10
CA GLY A 33 -3.25 14.15 0.95
C GLY A 33 -2.13 13.12 1.01
N ILE A 34 -1.07 13.39 0.26
CA ILE A 34 0.04 12.46 0.09
C ILE A 34 0.88 12.25 1.37
N GLY A 35 0.80 13.21 2.29
CA GLY A 35 1.54 13.10 3.55
C GLY A 35 3.04 13.08 3.32
N SER A 36 3.70 12.12 3.97
CA SER A 36 5.16 11.99 3.90
C SER A 36 5.65 11.19 2.69
N PHE A 37 4.75 10.65 1.88
CA PHE A 37 5.13 9.93 0.68
C PHE A 37 5.56 10.90 -0.43
N THR A 38 6.31 10.37 -1.40
CA THR A 38 6.68 11.11 -2.60
C THR A 38 6.34 10.27 -3.82
N THR A 39 6.36 10.88 -5.00
CA THR A 39 6.04 10.19 -6.24
C THR A 39 7.21 10.23 -7.20
N ALA A 40 7.25 9.25 -8.11
CA ALA A 40 8.18 9.26 -9.23
C ALA A 40 7.42 8.78 -10.46
N ASP A 41 7.42 9.62 -11.50
CA ASP A 41 6.70 9.34 -12.74
C ASP A 41 7.74 8.93 -13.78
N ILE A 42 7.82 7.65 -14.06
CA ILE A 42 8.85 7.10 -14.93
C ILE A 42 8.40 7.05 -16.39
N ALA A 43 7.13 6.80 -16.62
CA ALA A 43 6.56 6.76 -17.97
C ALA A 43 5.12 7.23 -17.94
N GLY A 44 4.69 7.90 -19.00
CA GLY A 44 3.32 8.37 -19.16
C GLY A 44 3.07 9.71 -18.48
N GLU A 45 1.87 10.23 -18.69
CA GLU A 45 1.49 11.55 -18.17
C GLU A 45 0.56 11.48 -16.96
N GLN A 46 0.01 10.32 -16.68
CA GLN A 46 -0.84 10.14 -15.52
C GLN A 46 0.06 9.92 -14.30
N ALA A 47 -0.44 10.22 -13.11
CA ALA A 47 0.38 10.18 -11.91
C ALA A 47 -0.47 9.84 -10.70
N TRP A 48 0.17 9.32 -9.66
CA TRP A 48 -0.48 9.17 -8.37
C TRP A 48 -0.98 10.53 -7.90
N ASN A 49 -2.22 10.57 -7.40
CA ASN A 49 -2.77 11.82 -6.91
C ASN A 49 -3.68 11.55 -5.72
N ALA A 50 -3.85 12.59 -4.88
CA ALA A 50 -4.70 12.50 -3.70
C ALA A 50 -6.13 12.77 -4.08
N ASP A 51 -7.05 11.98 -3.53
CA ASP A 51 -8.48 12.15 -3.72
C ASP A 51 -9.08 12.64 -2.39
N ASP A 52 -9.50 13.91 -2.35
CA ASP A 52 -10.02 14.50 -1.13
C ASP A 52 -11.39 13.95 -0.74
N GLN A 53 -12.15 13.48 -1.70
CA GLN A 53 -13.48 12.98 -1.43
C GLN A 53 -13.41 11.60 -0.75
N TYR A 54 -12.56 10.72 -1.28
CA TYR A 54 -12.46 9.36 -0.77
C TYR A 54 -11.28 9.16 0.15
N LYS A 55 -10.49 10.20 0.39
CA LYS A 55 -9.42 10.19 1.40
C LYS A 55 -8.40 9.11 1.14
N CYS A 56 -7.91 9.05 -0.08
CA CYS A 56 -6.97 8.02 -0.52
C CYS A 56 -6.01 8.59 -1.54
N MET A 57 -4.94 7.85 -1.84
CA MET A 57 -4.14 8.09 -3.03
C MET A 57 -4.69 7.21 -4.14
N LYS A 58 -4.68 7.70 -5.37
CA LYS A 58 -5.17 6.93 -6.50
C LYS A 58 -4.30 7.11 -7.73
N MET A 59 -4.29 6.08 -8.56
CA MET A 59 -3.57 6.08 -9.83
C MET A 59 -4.39 5.36 -10.87
N SER A 60 -4.49 5.93 -12.07
CA SER A 60 -5.14 5.31 -13.20
C SER A 60 -4.39 5.64 -14.47
N ALA A 61 -4.17 4.64 -15.30
CA ALA A 61 -3.57 4.82 -16.62
C ALA A 61 -4.62 5.16 -17.70
N TYR A 62 -5.89 5.27 -17.31
CA TYR A 62 -6.96 5.50 -18.27
C TYR A 62 -6.99 6.97 -18.67
N ALA A 63 -6.90 7.23 -19.97
CA ALA A 63 -6.94 8.58 -20.51
C ALA A 63 -7.60 8.55 -21.88
N ASP A 64 -8.55 9.47 -22.11
CA ASP A 64 -9.19 9.61 -23.42
C ASP A 64 -9.76 8.31 -23.97
N GLY A 65 -10.38 7.52 -23.10
CA GLY A 65 -11.10 6.33 -23.52
C GLY A 65 -10.27 5.06 -23.60
N THR A 66 -8.99 5.10 -23.24
CA THR A 66 -8.15 3.90 -23.30
C THR A 66 -7.09 3.95 -22.22
N SER A 67 -6.48 2.80 -21.94
CA SER A 67 -5.33 2.75 -21.04
C SER A 67 -4.07 3.05 -21.84
N VAL A 68 -3.27 3.96 -21.32
CA VAL A 68 -1.99 4.34 -21.94
C VAL A 68 -0.84 3.93 -21.03
N LYS A 69 0.31 3.68 -21.62
CA LYS A 69 1.49 3.23 -20.88
C LYS A 69 1.83 4.20 -19.77
N ASN A 70 1.98 3.68 -18.57
CA ASN A 70 2.42 4.44 -17.41
C ASN A 70 3.35 3.59 -16.56
N GLU A 71 4.21 4.27 -15.81
CA GLU A 71 4.93 3.66 -14.70
C GLU A 71 5.08 4.73 -13.65
N ASP A 72 4.40 4.54 -12.52
CA ASP A 72 4.31 5.55 -11.48
C ASP A 72 4.48 4.92 -10.11
N TRP A 73 5.36 5.51 -9.33
CA TRP A 73 5.73 5.01 -8.01
C TRP A 73 5.25 5.97 -6.94
N LEU A 74 4.76 5.41 -5.83
CA LEU A 74 4.39 6.14 -4.63
C LEU A 74 5.26 5.59 -3.51
N ILE A 75 6.16 6.42 -2.96
CA ILE A 75 7.29 5.96 -2.19
C ILE A 75 7.25 6.55 -0.78
N SER A 76 7.41 5.69 0.23
CA SER A 76 7.41 6.09 1.63
C SER A 76 8.70 6.80 2.01
N PRO A 77 8.70 7.52 3.13
CA PRO A 77 9.96 7.91 3.77
C PRO A 77 10.69 6.67 4.27
N ALA A 78 11.86 6.85 4.87
CA ALA A 78 12.61 5.73 5.41
C ALA A 78 11.82 5.07 6.55
N ILE A 79 11.81 3.75 6.53
CA ILE A 79 11.13 2.91 7.51
C ILE A 79 12.14 1.91 8.06
N ASP A 80 12.10 1.66 9.35
CA ASP A 80 13.01 0.71 9.98
C ASP A 80 12.56 -0.73 9.68
N LEU A 81 13.23 -1.36 8.74
CA LEU A 81 13.05 -2.78 8.45
C LEU A 81 14.28 -3.57 8.87
N SER A 82 14.87 -3.22 10.02
CA SER A 82 15.97 -4.02 10.57
C SER A 82 15.50 -5.39 11.02
N LYS A 83 14.19 -5.58 11.17
CA LYS A 83 13.60 -6.90 11.36
C LYS A 83 12.37 -6.98 10.47
N ALA A 84 11.89 -8.20 10.25
CA ALA A 84 10.70 -8.40 9.44
C ALA A 84 9.48 -7.73 10.08
N ARG A 85 8.61 -7.17 9.26
CA ARG A 85 7.43 -6.44 9.73
C ARG A 85 6.23 -6.79 8.89
N THR A 86 5.06 -6.38 9.34
CA THR A 86 3.81 -6.59 8.61
C THR A 86 3.33 -5.26 8.08
N LEU A 87 3.07 -5.22 6.77
CA LEU A 87 2.40 -4.10 6.11
C LEU A 87 0.92 -4.40 6.03
N THR A 88 0.09 -3.42 6.39
CA THR A 88 -1.34 -3.47 6.13
C THR A 88 -1.78 -2.19 5.46
N PHE A 89 -2.78 -2.29 4.58
CA PHE A 89 -3.40 -1.12 3.97
C PHE A 89 -4.75 -1.53 3.41
N GLU A 90 -5.53 -0.55 2.97
CA GLU A 90 -6.80 -0.79 2.29
C GLU A 90 -6.64 -0.39 0.85
N GLN A 91 -7.24 -1.16 -0.04
CA GLN A 91 -7.14 -0.90 -1.47
C GLN A 91 -8.46 -1.14 -2.18
N ALA A 92 -8.65 -0.42 -3.27
CA ALA A 92 -9.78 -0.62 -4.16
C ALA A 92 -9.29 -0.59 -5.60
N PHE A 93 -10.02 -1.28 -6.47
CA PHE A 93 -9.69 -1.37 -7.90
C PHE A 93 -10.97 -1.12 -8.70
N GLY A 94 -11.19 0.11 -9.09
CA GLY A 94 -12.38 0.45 -9.86
C GLY A 94 -12.15 0.45 -11.36
N PRO A 95 -13.20 0.29 -12.13
CA PRO A 95 -14.59 0.09 -11.74
C PRO A 95 -14.94 -1.38 -11.54
N TYR A 96 -16.21 -1.64 -11.24
CA TYR A 96 -16.72 -3.01 -11.08
C TYR A 96 -16.69 -3.78 -12.39
N ASN A 97 -16.71 -5.10 -12.29
CA ASN A 97 -16.89 -6.03 -13.41
C ASN A 97 -15.73 -6.03 -14.40
N LYS A 98 -14.52 -5.88 -13.88
CA LYS A 98 -13.30 -5.99 -14.68
C LYS A 98 -12.46 -7.13 -14.13
N SER A 99 -11.60 -7.67 -14.99
CA SER A 99 -10.72 -8.78 -14.60
C SER A 99 -9.66 -8.32 -13.61
N MET A 100 -9.37 -9.17 -12.61
CA MET A 100 -8.27 -9.00 -11.69
C MET A 100 -7.11 -9.95 -12.01
N ASP A 101 -7.15 -10.61 -13.17
CA ASP A 101 -6.18 -11.66 -13.48
C ASP A 101 -4.74 -11.17 -13.52
N ASN A 102 -4.51 -9.94 -13.96
CA ASN A 102 -3.17 -9.39 -14.10
C ASN A 102 -2.80 -8.44 -12.96
N ALA A 103 -3.57 -8.41 -11.89
CA ALA A 103 -3.35 -7.45 -10.80
C ALA A 103 -1.95 -7.55 -10.22
N SER A 104 -1.44 -8.78 -10.05
CA SER A 104 -0.11 -8.97 -9.45
C SER A 104 1.04 -8.53 -10.36
N GLN A 105 0.75 -8.15 -11.59
CA GLN A 105 1.75 -7.62 -12.51
C GLN A 105 1.64 -6.12 -12.66
N LEU A 106 0.44 -5.56 -12.48
CA LEU A 106 0.17 -4.15 -12.74
C LEU A 106 0.25 -3.29 -11.48
N TYR A 107 -0.19 -3.82 -10.34
CA TYR A 107 -0.35 -3.08 -9.08
C TYR A 107 0.45 -3.79 -8.01
N THR A 108 1.68 -3.33 -7.76
CA THR A 108 2.65 -4.10 -6.99
C THR A 108 3.28 -3.28 -5.87
N VAL A 109 3.82 -3.99 -4.88
CA VAL A 109 4.46 -3.37 -3.72
C VAL A 109 5.89 -3.87 -3.64
N TRP A 110 6.81 -2.96 -3.35
CA TRP A 110 8.25 -3.22 -3.39
C TRP A 110 8.94 -2.59 -2.19
N VAL A 111 10.09 -3.11 -1.84
CA VAL A 111 10.95 -2.53 -0.80
C VAL A 111 12.38 -2.43 -1.32
N SER A 112 13.11 -1.45 -0.78
CA SER A 112 14.51 -1.23 -1.12
C SER A 112 15.27 -0.76 0.11
N ASN A 113 16.52 -1.17 0.24
CA ASN A 113 17.39 -0.66 1.30
C ASN A 113 18.45 0.31 0.76
N ASN A 114 18.37 0.67 -0.52
CA ASN A 114 19.35 1.58 -1.12
C ASN A 114 18.71 2.67 -1.99
N TYR A 115 17.41 2.90 -1.83
CA TYR A 115 16.76 4.02 -2.53
C TYR A 115 17.25 5.35 -1.95
N SER A 116 17.70 6.25 -2.82
CA SER A 116 18.20 7.54 -2.39
C SER A 116 17.66 8.69 -3.24
N GLY A 117 16.46 8.53 -3.80
CA GLY A 117 15.81 9.59 -4.56
C GLY A 117 15.61 9.28 -6.03
N ASP A 118 16.14 8.17 -6.52
CA ASP A 118 15.98 7.76 -7.92
C ASP A 118 15.62 6.28 -7.94
N VAL A 119 14.40 5.97 -8.36
CA VAL A 119 13.93 4.59 -8.38
C VAL A 119 14.72 3.72 -9.33
N SER A 120 15.32 4.30 -10.38
CA SER A 120 16.01 3.53 -11.39
C SER A 120 17.39 3.09 -10.94
N THR A 121 17.97 3.73 -9.95
CA THR A 121 19.30 3.35 -9.43
C THR A 121 19.23 2.50 -8.18
N ALA A 122 18.05 2.35 -7.62
CA ALA A 122 17.86 1.50 -6.43
C ALA A 122 17.58 0.06 -6.83
N THR A 123 17.85 -0.84 -5.90
CA THR A 123 17.50 -2.24 -6.05
C THR A 123 16.21 -2.48 -5.28
N TRP A 124 15.20 -3.00 -5.95
CA TRP A 124 13.88 -3.22 -5.38
C TRP A 124 13.55 -4.69 -5.31
N THR A 125 12.95 -5.11 -4.21
CA THR A 125 12.44 -6.48 -4.03
C THR A 125 10.93 -6.41 -3.93
N GLN A 126 10.24 -7.17 -4.77
CA GLN A 126 8.78 -7.21 -4.73
C GLN A 126 8.32 -8.02 -3.52
N VAL A 127 7.27 -7.53 -2.86
CA VAL A 127 6.64 -8.27 -1.77
C VAL A 127 5.24 -8.68 -2.24
N THR A 128 4.80 -9.83 -1.76
CA THR A 128 3.52 -10.39 -2.18
C THR A 128 2.40 -9.77 -1.36
N ILE A 129 1.39 -9.25 -2.03
CA ILE A 129 0.17 -8.78 -1.37
C ILE A 129 -1.01 -9.60 -1.88
N ASN A 130 -2.12 -9.54 -1.17
CA ASN A 130 -3.36 -10.15 -1.61
C ASN A 130 -4.18 -9.15 -2.42
N TYR A 131 -5.03 -9.67 -3.30
CA TYR A 131 -5.92 -8.86 -4.13
C TYR A 131 -7.35 -9.37 -3.95
N PRO A 132 -8.36 -8.48 -4.08
CA PRO A 132 -9.73 -8.96 -4.07
C PRO A 132 -10.02 -9.81 -5.30
N ALA A 133 -10.96 -10.72 -5.17
CA ALA A 133 -11.31 -11.62 -6.28
C ALA A 133 -11.98 -10.87 -7.43
N GLU A 134 -12.64 -9.76 -7.12
CA GLU A 134 -13.39 -8.99 -8.10
C GLU A 134 -13.03 -7.52 -7.99
N SER A 135 -13.04 -6.82 -9.12
CA SER A 135 -12.82 -5.39 -9.12
C SER A 135 -14.01 -4.65 -8.52
N GLY A 136 -13.77 -3.44 -8.05
CA GLY A 136 -14.82 -2.60 -7.50
C GLY A 136 -14.24 -1.45 -6.71
N TRP A 137 -15.10 -0.49 -6.40
CA TRP A 137 -14.72 0.69 -5.65
C TRP A 137 -14.69 0.48 -4.13
N ALA A 138 -15.20 -0.66 -3.66
CA ALA A 138 -15.16 -0.97 -2.23
C ALA A 138 -13.74 -1.29 -1.81
N PHE A 139 -13.29 -0.67 -0.73
CA PHE A 139 -11.96 -0.94 -0.18
C PHE A 139 -11.95 -2.32 0.48
N SER A 140 -10.85 -3.03 0.28
CA SER A 140 -10.62 -4.30 0.95
C SER A 140 -9.23 -4.28 1.59
N ASP A 141 -9.06 -5.14 2.59
CA ASP A 141 -7.81 -5.19 3.33
C ASP A 141 -6.74 -5.91 2.53
N ALA A 142 -5.53 -5.37 2.59
CA ALA A 142 -4.36 -5.97 1.99
C ALA A 142 -3.25 -6.05 3.02
N GLN A 143 -2.40 -7.06 2.89
CA GLN A 143 -1.26 -7.17 3.79
C GLN A 143 -0.10 -7.87 3.10
N ALA A 144 1.08 -7.68 3.66
CA ALA A 144 2.30 -8.32 3.21
C ALA A 144 3.27 -8.44 4.35
N THR A 145 4.16 -9.42 4.27
CA THR A 145 5.31 -9.50 5.15
C THR A 145 6.46 -8.74 4.50
N LEU A 146 7.00 -7.77 5.21
CA LEU A 146 8.16 -7.01 4.75
C LEU A 146 9.42 -7.65 5.28
N PRO A 147 10.42 -7.91 4.43
CA PRO A 147 11.65 -8.58 4.88
C PRO A 147 12.53 -7.69 5.73
N ALA A 148 13.40 -8.31 6.50
CA ALA A 148 14.42 -7.62 7.30
C ALA A 148 15.54 -7.21 6.36
N ILE A 149 15.59 -5.94 5.95
CA ILE A 149 16.57 -5.47 4.99
C ILE A 149 17.36 -4.24 5.44
N GLY A 150 17.05 -3.70 6.61
CA GLY A 150 17.83 -2.59 7.18
C GLY A 150 16.98 -1.48 7.76
N ALA A 151 17.62 -0.58 8.50
CA ALA A 151 16.93 0.45 9.27
C ALA A 151 16.47 1.64 8.41
N GLN A 152 16.95 1.76 7.18
CA GLN A 152 16.65 2.89 6.30
C GLN A 152 16.04 2.36 5.00
N ALA A 153 15.00 1.56 5.12
CA ALA A 153 14.35 0.98 3.95
C ALA A 153 13.20 1.88 3.47
N HIS A 154 12.83 1.71 2.22
CA HIS A 154 11.69 2.41 1.63
C HIS A 154 10.69 1.40 1.09
N LEU A 155 9.43 1.72 1.24
CA LEU A 155 8.30 0.96 0.72
C LEU A 155 7.76 1.72 -0.48
N ALA A 156 7.38 1.01 -1.54
CA ALA A 156 6.80 1.66 -2.71
C ALA A 156 5.61 0.90 -3.24
N PHE A 157 4.59 1.65 -3.66
CA PHE A 157 3.47 1.15 -4.43
C PHE A 157 3.73 1.53 -5.89
N LYS A 158 3.76 0.53 -6.77
CA LYS A 158 4.13 0.75 -8.16
C LYS A 158 2.97 0.36 -9.07
N TYR A 159 2.57 1.28 -9.92
CA TYR A 159 1.55 1.08 -10.94
C TYR A 159 2.27 1.06 -12.28
N LYS A 160 2.18 -0.03 -13.02
CA LYS A 160 2.89 -0.12 -14.30
C LYS A 160 2.08 -0.93 -15.30
N ASN A 161 1.92 -0.38 -16.51
CA ASN A 161 1.20 -1.04 -17.58
C ASN A 161 1.81 -0.70 -18.94
N ALA A 162 1.44 -1.48 -19.94
CA ALA A 162 1.76 -1.19 -21.34
C ALA A 162 0.52 -0.61 -22.03
N ASP A 163 0.72 -0.01 -23.22
CA ASP A 163 -0.39 0.47 -24.03
C ASP A 163 -1.34 -0.68 -24.32
N GLY A 164 -2.63 -0.42 -24.15
CA GLY A 164 -3.65 -1.40 -24.46
C GLY A 164 -3.93 -2.43 -23.38
N ASP A 165 -3.18 -2.42 -22.29
CA ASP A 165 -3.53 -3.28 -21.15
C ASP A 165 -4.87 -2.83 -20.58
N GLU A 166 -5.68 -3.80 -20.15
CA GLU A 166 -6.88 -3.45 -19.40
C GLU A 166 -6.47 -3.10 -17.98
N THR A 167 -6.58 -1.83 -17.62
CA THR A 167 -6.15 -1.35 -16.32
C THR A 167 -7.32 -0.83 -15.49
N LEU A 168 -7.08 -0.79 -14.18
CA LEU A 168 -8.04 -0.30 -13.21
C LEU A 168 -7.48 0.92 -12.51
N THR A 169 -8.35 1.67 -11.86
CA THR A 169 -7.91 2.70 -10.92
C THR A 169 -7.57 2.02 -9.61
N TRP A 170 -6.34 2.19 -9.15
CA TRP A 170 -5.88 1.64 -7.87
C TRP A 170 -5.95 2.74 -6.83
N GLU A 171 -6.70 2.48 -5.76
CA GLU A 171 -6.83 3.41 -4.64
C GLU A 171 -6.27 2.78 -3.39
N ILE A 172 -5.53 3.56 -2.61
CA ILE A 172 -4.81 3.08 -1.42
C ILE A 172 -5.03 4.05 -0.28
N LYS A 173 -5.29 3.52 0.91
CA LYS A 173 -5.38 4.33 2.13
C LYS A 173 -5.01 3.50 3.36
N ASN A 174 -4.80 4.18 4.46
CA ASN A 174 -4.57 3.57 5.78
C ASN A 174 -3.41 2.58 5.77
N VAL A 175 -2.25 3.05 5.33
CA VAL A 175 -1.02 2.27 5.33
C VAL A 175 -0.45 2.22 6.74
N ALA A 176 -0.07 1.03 7.19
CA ALA A 176 0.57 0.85 8.49
C ALA A 176 1.63 -0.24 8.40
N VAL A 177 2.73 -0.04 9.11
CA VAL A 177 3.82 -1.00 9.23
C VAL A 177 4.03 -1.29 10.71
N LYS A 178 3.95 -2.56 11.07
CA LYS A 178 4.08 -3.00 12.48
C LYS A 178 5.23 -3.94 12.67
#